data_5dc833edc1b8570a73432b600ed856df
#
_entry.id   5dc833edc1b8570a73432b600ed856df
#
_cell.length_a   1.000
_cell.length_b   1.000
_cell.length_c   1.000
_cell.angle_alpha   90.00
_cell.angle_beta   90.00
_cell.angle_gamma   90.00
#
_symmetry.space_group_name_H-M   'P 1'
#
loop_
_entity.id
_entity.type
_entity.pdbx_description
1 polymer ?
#
loop_
_entity_poly.entity_id
_entity_poly.type
_entity_poly.pdbx_seq_one_letter_code
_entity_poly.pdbx_strand_id
1 'polypeptide(L)'
;HVFGIVGICPMVQIEDNGYEDLKAQVVKYIDDAYENKNFTFKVVARRANKQYPVVSDQINRDLGEVILNAFPETKVNVHTPDVLLRVEVRHKINIFSETIPGPGGMPIGTAGRAMLLLSGGIDSPVAGWMIAKRGVTIDATYFHAPPYTSERAKQKVVDLAKLVAKYTGPIRLNIINFTDIQLYIYDQCPHDELTIIMRRYMMKIAEKIAKENDCLALVTGESIGQVASQTMQSLAVTNEVCELPVMRPLIAFDKQDIVDISLKIGTYET
;
A
#
# COMPACT_ATOMS: atom_id res chain seq x y z
N HIS A 1 -8.20 1.02 -0.51
CA HIS A 1 -6.87 0.98 -1.19
C HIS A 1 -6.16 2.35 -1.23
N VAL A 2 -6.51 3.30 -0.34
CA VAL A 2 -5.95 4.67 -0.36
C VAL A 2 -4.72 4.74 0.55
N PHE A 3 -3.55 5.02 -0.01
CA PHE A 3 -2.34 5.25 0.76
C PHE A 3 -2.45 6.51 1.64
N GLY A 4 -1.80 6.49 2.81
CA GLY A 4 -1.91 7.51 3.84
C GLY A 4 -3.00 7.22 4.88
N ILE A 5 -3.96 6.34 4.59
CA ILE A 5 -4.96 5.91 5.57
C ILE A 5 -4.38 4.76 6.41
N VAL A 6 -4.22 5.00 7.70
CA VAL A 6 -3.72 3.99 8.65
C VAL A 6 -4.86 3.09 9.14
N GLY A 7 -6.04 3.66 9.34
CA GLY A 7 -7.21 2.92 9.80
C GLY A 7 -8.50 3.71 9.57
N ILE A 8 -9.58 2.98 9.46
CA ILE A 8 -10.95 3.50 9.38
C ILE A 8 -11.68 3.00 10.62
N CYS A 9 -12.26 3.91 11.38
CA CYS A 9 -13.04 3.57 12.57
C CYS A 9 -14.52 3.93 12.29
N PRO A 10 -15.38 2.96 11.96
CA PRO A 10 -16.81 3.19 11.95
C PRO A 10 -17.24 3.65 13.34
N MET A 11 -17.96 4.76 13.45
CA MET A 11 -18.31 5.33 14.73
C MET A 11 -19.76 5.81 14.79
N VAL A 12 -20.34 5.74 15.96
CA VAL A 12 -21.57 6.43 16.28
C VAL A 12 -21.20 7.78 16.89
N GLN A 13 -21.72 8.85 16.31
CA GLN A 13 -21.53 10.22 16.83
C GLN A 13 -22.84 10.71 17.46
N ILE A 14 -22.75 11.17 18.70
CA ILE A 14 -23.88 11.68 19.49
C ILE A 14 -23.61 13.12 19.96
N GLU A 15 -24.67 13.87 20.24
CA GLU A 15 -24.57 15.15 20.94
C GLU A 15 -24.24 14.90 22.44
N ASP A 16 -23.59 15.87 23.06
CA ASP A 16 -23.30 15.81 24.49
C ASP A 16 -24.53 16.31 25.28
N ASN A 17 -25.43 15.39 25.61
CA ASN A 17 -26.63 15.65 26.45
C ASN A 17 -26.38 15.38 27.94
N GLY A 18 -25.11 15.25 28.34
CA GLY A 18 -24.70 15.00 29.72
C GLY A 18 -24.21 13.56 29.94
N TYR A 19 -23.62 13.37 31.11
CA TYR A 19 -22.86 12.13 31.39
C TYR A 19 -23.73 10.88 31.52
N GLU A 20 -24.96 11.02 32.02
CA GLU A 20 -25.90 9.89 32.15
C GLU A 20 -26.44 9.45 30.76
N ASP A 21 -26.62 10.41 29.82
CA ASP A 21 -26.97 10.08 28.45
C ASP A 21 -25.82 9.31 27.77
N LEU A 22 -24.58 9.72 27.97
CA LEU A 22 -23.40 9.00 27.45
C LEU A 22 -23.40 7.52 27.91
N LYS A 23 -23.69 7.26 29.19
CA LYS A 23 -23.76 5.89 29.73
C LYS A 23 -24.83 5.07 29.00
N ALA A 24 -26.03 5.64 28.84
CA ALA A 24 -27.14 4.98 28.13
C ALA A 24 -26.78 4.71 26.63
N GLN A 25 -26.15 5.68 25.97
CA GLN A 25 -25.73 5.53 24.56
C GLN A 25 -24.63 4.46 24.37
N VAL A 26 -23.73 4.31 25.34
CA VAL A 26 -22.72 3.26 25.31
C VAL A 26 -23.35 1.87 25.45
N VAL A 27 -24.31 1.69 26.33
CA VAL A 27 -25.06 0.43 26.46
C VAL A 27 -25.77 0.11 25.13
N LYS A 28 -26.48 1.10 24.59
CA LYS A 28 -27.15 0.95 23.30
C LYS A 28 -26.16 0.59 22.18
N TYR A 29 -25.00 1.24 22.10
CA TYR A 29 -23.97 0.93 21.12
C TYR A 29 -23.52 -0.54 21.21
N ILE A 30 -23.24 -1.04 22.41
CA ILE A 30 -22.84 -2.45 22.63
C ILE A 30 -23.97 -3.40 22.23
N ASP A 31 -25.23 -3.03 22.52
CA ASP A 31 -26.38 -3.86 22.16
C ASP A 31 -26.56 -3.95 20.64
N ASP A 32 -26.45 -2.82 19.94
CA ASP A 32 -26.61 -2.73 18.49
C ASP A 32 -25.43 -3.37 17.72
N ALA A 33 -24.21 -3.25 18.26
CA ALA A 33 -22.98 -3.68 17.55
C ALA A 33 -22.66 -5.17 17.73
N TYR A 34 -23.12 -5.81 18.79
CA TYR A 34 -22.74 -7.19 19.12
C TYR A 34 -23.96 -8.04 19.46
N GLU A 35 -24.28 -9.05 18.66
CA GLU A 35 -25.34 -10.02 18.97
C GLU A 35 -24.92 -10.91 20.15
N ASN A 36 -23.69 -11.44 20.13
CA ASN A 36 -23.14 -12.23 21.21
C ASN A 36 -22.43 -11.33 22.22
N LYS A 37 -22.89 -11.34 23.48
CA LYS A 37 -22.34 -10.55 24.59
C LYS A 37 -21.24 -11.27 25.39
N ASN A 38 -20.91 -12.52 25.05
CA ASN A 38 -19.84 -13.26 25.73
C ASN A 38 -18.46 -12.91 25.14
N PHE A 39 -17.95 -11.74 25.53
CA PHE A 39 -16.63 -11.25 25.12
C PHE A 39 -15.93 -10.52 26.27
N THR A 40 -14.61 -10.39 26.16
CA THR A 40 -13.82 -9.53 27.03
C THR A 40 -13.68 -8.13 26.43
N PHE A 41 -13.73 -7.09 27.28
CA PHE A 41 -13.65 -5.73 26.81
C PHE A 41 -12.76 -4.82 27.66
N LYS A 42 -12.37 -3.70 27.06
CA LYS A 42 -11.73 -2.56 27.73
C LYS A 42 -12.32 -1.27 27.21
N VAL A 43 -12.60 -0.34 28.10
CA VAL A 43 -12.99 1.04 27.74
C VAL A 43 -11.75 1.93 27.73
N VAL A 44 -11.62 2.77 26.70
CA VAL A 44 -10.59 3.80 26.57
C VAL A 44 -11.25 5.13 26.20
N ALA A 45 -11.46 5.97 27.17
CA ALA A 45 -11.99 7.32 26.98
C ALA A 45 -10.88 8.34 26.77
N ARG A 46 -11.08 9.24 25.80
CA ARG A 46 -10.21 10.40 25.56
C ARG A 46 -11.04 11.66 25.56
N ARG A 47 -10.55 12.72 26.20
CA ARG A 47 -11.19 14.03 26.22
C ARG A 47 -10.32 15.03 25.47
N ALA A 48 -10.85 15.61 24.40
CA ALA A 48 -10.24 16.77 23.75
C ALA A 48 -10.47 18.04 24.60
N ASN A 49 -11.69 18.18 25.16
CA ASN A 49 -12.00 19.23 26.12
C ASN A 49 -11.63 18.78 27.54
N LYS A 50 -10.60 19.39 28.11
CA LYS A 50 -10.15 19.10 29.50
C LYS A 50 -11.10 19.65 30.58
N GLN A 51 -12.01 20.56 30.21
CA GLN A 51 -13.04 21.12 31.12
C GLN A 51 -14.28 20.20 31.27
N TYR A 52 -14.32 19.07 30.49
CA TYR A 52 -15.38 18.09 30.66
C TYR A 52 -15.41 17.60 32.15
N PRO A 53 -16.60 17.55 32.80
CA PRO A 53 -16.69 17.42 34.26
C PRO A 53 -16.10 16.10 34.80
N VAL A 54 -16.06 15.04 33.98
CA VAL A 54 -15.59 13.73 34.41
C VAL A 54 -14.23 13.43 33.76
N VAL A 55 -13.23 13.00 34.53
CA VAL A 55 -11.89 12.64 34.01
C VAL A 55 -11.92 11.31 33.26
N SER A 56 -11.01 11.14 32.26
CA SER A 56 -11.02 9.96 31.39
C SER A 56 -10.95 8.64 32.16
N ASP A 57 -10.16 8.56 33.22
CA ASP A 57 -10.05 7.34 34.02
C ASP A 57 -11.34 6.99 34.76
N GLN A 58 -12.08 8.01 35.20
CA GLN A 58 -13.40 7.81 35.79
C GLN A 58 -14.42 7.37 34.75
N ILE A 59 -14.39 7.99 33.53
CA ILE A 59 -15.22 7.56 32.41
C ILE A 59 -14.96 6.08 32.08
N ASN A 60 -13.69 5.64 32.04
CA ASN A 60 -13.34 4.24 31.78
C ASN A 60 -13.97 3.29 32.80
N ARG A 61 -13.94 3.64 34.10
CA ARG A 61 -14.52 2.82 35.20
C ARG A 61 -16.02 2.78 35.11
N ASP A 62 -16.66 3.95 35.04
CA ASP A 62 -18.13 4.06 35.07
C ASP A 62 -18.77 3.39 33.87
N LEU A 63 -18.20 3.58 32.64
CA LEU A 63 -18.68 2.92 31.45
C LEU A 63 -18.42 1.40 31.48
N GLY A 64 -17.31 0.97 32.09
CA GLY A 64 -17.03 -0.44 32.33
C GLY A 64 -18.08 -1.06 33.26
N GLU A 65 -18.41 -0.41 34.36
CA GLU A 65 -19.44 -0.85 35.32
C GLU A 65 -20.82 -0.92 34.67
N VAL A 66 -21.21 0.11 33.91
CA VAL A 66 -22.52 0.16 33.24
C VAL A 66 -22.65 -0.98 32.22
N ILE A 67 -21.59 -1.30 31.47
CA ILE A 67 -21.57 -2.42 30.51
C ILE A 67 -21.70 -3.76 31.24
N LEU A 68 -20.95 -3.98 32.35
CA LEU A 68 -21.02 -5.21 33.12
C LEU A 68 -22.43 -5.42 33.74
N ASN A 69 -23.06 -4.35 34.20
CA ASN A 69 -24.40 -4.41 34.75
C ASN A 69 -25.48 -4.69 33.70
N ALA A 70 -25.31 -4.14 32.48
CA ALA A 70 -26.25 -4.35 31.38
C ALA A 70 -26.08 -5.73 30.71
N PHE A 71 -24.83 -6.22 30.65
CA PHE A 71 -24.49 -7.47 29.97
C PHE A 71 -23.62 -8.35 30.89
N PRO A 72 -24.21 -9.14 31.78
CA PRO A 72 -23.48 -9.95 32.80
C PRO A 72 -22.55 -11.00 32.19
N GLU A 73 -22.70 -11.37 30.93
CA GLU A 73 -21.85 -12.32 30.22
C GLU A 73 -20.49 -11.71 29.85
N THR A 74 -20.37 -10.36 29.81
CA THR A 74 -19.12 -9.68 29.47
C THR A 74 -18.12 -9.74 30.62
N LYS A 75 -16.84 -9.62 30.31
CA LYS A 75 -15.75 -9.55 31.30
C LYS A 75 -14.75 -8.46 30.93
N VAL A 76 -14.17 -7.80 31.93
CA VAL A 76 -13.11 -6.82 31.72
C VAL A 76 -11.77 -7.52 31.52
N ASN A 77 -11.06 -7.19 30.43
CA ASN A 77 -9.68 -7.57 30.21
C ASN A 77 -8.88 -6.35 29.75
N VAL A 78 -8.00 -5.85 30.62
CA VAL A 78 -7.23 -4.62 30.35
C VAL A 78 -5.99 -4.83 29.48
N HIS A 79 -5.56 -6.08 29.26
CA HIS A 79 -4.35 -6.42 28.52
C HIS A 79 -4.65 -6.81 27.08
N THR A 80 -5.49 -7.81 26.88
CA THR A 80 -5.85 -8.39 25.57
C THR A 80 -7.36 -8.53 25.44
N PRO A 81 -8.13 -7.40 25.38
CA PRO A 81 -9.57 -7.47 25.21
C PRO A 81 -9.95 -7.89 23.78
N ASP A 82 -11.06 -8.64 23.68
CA ASP A 82 -11.68 -8.94 22.37
C ASP A 82 -12.28 -7.66 21.77
N VAL A 83 -12.85 -6.80 22.62
CA VAL A 83 -13.47 -5.53 22.23
C VAL A 83 -12.79 -4.35 22.93
N LEU A 84 -12.18 -3.47 22.16
CA LEU A 84 -11.61 -2.22 22.66
C LEU A 84 -12.57 -1.07 22.37
N LEU A 85 -13.46 -0.78 23.32
CA LEU A 85 -14.42 0.32 23.22
C LEU A 85 -13.72 1.66 23.43
N ARG A 86 -13.77 2.51 22.41
CA ARG A 86 -13.23 3.87 22.46
C ARG A 86 -14.35 4.89 22.55
N VAL A 87 -14.20 5.84 23.46
CA VAL A 87 -15.11 6.98 23.63
C VAL A 87 -14.29 8.26 23.56
N GLU A 88 -14.54 9.07 22.52
CA GLU A 88 -13.87 10.35 22.35
C GLU A 88 -14.85 11.50 22.64
N VAL A 89 -14.63 12.20 23.75
CA VAL A 89 -15.37 13.40 24.11
C VAL A 89 -14.69 14.61 23.47
N ARG A 90 -15.34 15.16 22.45
CA ARG A 90 -14.93 16.35 21.70
C ARG A 90 -16.06 17.41 21.76
N HIS A 91 -16.31 18.11 20.67
CA HIS A 91 -17.51 18.93 20.49
C HIS A 91 -18.78 18.05 20.46
N LYS A 92 -18.66 16.89 19.84
CA LYS A 92 -19.60 15.76 19.93
C LYS A 92 -18.89 14.57 20.54
N ILE A 93 -19.64 13.57 20.96
CA ILE A 93 -19.08 12.33 21.51
C ILE A 93 -19.06 11.27 20.42
N ASN A 94 -17.91 10.62 20.21
CA ASN A 94 -17.74 9.53 19.27
C ASN A 94 -17.56 8.22 20.05
N ILE A 95 -18.32 7.20 19.67
CA ILE A 95 -18.28 5.84 20.26
C ILE A 95 -17.94 4.87 19.15
N PHE A 96 -16.88 4.06 19.32
CA PHE A 96 -16.47 3.05 18.36
C PHE A 96 -15.63 1.95 19.01
N SER A 97 -15.64 0.76 18.43
CA SER A 97 -14.86 -0.38 18.90
C SER A 97 -14.08 -1.07 17.78
N GLU A 98 -14.47 -0.82 16.54
CA GLU A 98 -13.84 -1.40 15.37
C GLU A 98 -12.76 -0.48 14.79
N THR A 99 -11.68 -1.08 14.30
CA THR A 99 -10.67 -0.40 13.48
C THR A 99 -10.34 -1.28 12.30
N ILE A 100 -10.77 -0.86 11.11
CA ILE A 100 -10.43 -1.50 9.85
C ILE A 100 -9.06 -0.99 9.42
N PRO A 101 -8.02 -1.83 9.31
CA PRO A 101 -6.69 -1.39 8.95
C PRO A 101 -6.64 -0.86 7.51
N GLY A 102 -6.06 0.31 7.33
CA GLY A 102 -5.76 0.88 6.02
C GLY A 102 -4.41 0.39 5.48
N PRO A 103 -4.07 0.69 4.22
CA PRO A 103 -2.79 0.32 3.62
C PRO A 103 -1.59 1.07 4.23
N GLY A 104 -1.82 2.12 5.01
CA GLY A 104 -0.78 2.98 5.57
C GLY A 104 0.00 3.73 4.48
N GLY A 105 1.25 4.06 4.76
CA GLY A 105 2.10 4.78 3.83
C GLY A 105 1.88 6.29 3.85
N MET A 106 2.12 6.93 2.71
CA MET A 106 1.98 8.38 2.52
C MET A 106 0.99 8.67 1.37
N PRO A 107 0.25 9.78 1.41
CA PRO A 107 -0.62 10.17 0.31
C PRO A 107 0.16 10.30 -1.01
N ILE A 108 -0.42 9.80 -2.10
CA ILE A 108 0.19 9.86 -3.43
C ILE A 108 0.43 11.33 -3.84
N GLY A 109 1.57 11.58 -4.46
CA GLY A 109 1.99 12.90 -4.94
C GLY A 109 2.83 13.70 -3.95
N THR A 110 2.99 13.24 -2.70
CA THR A 110 3.75 13.97 -1.67
C THR A 110 5.28 13.82 -1.84
N ALA A 111 5.75 12.82 -2.61
CA ALA A 111 7.17 12.50 -2.77
C ALA A 111 7.65 12.54 -4.25
N GLY A 112 6.97 13.32 -5.09
CA GLY A 112 7.34 13.46 -6.49
C GLY A 112 6.81 12.35 -7.39
N ARG A 113 7.44 12.16 -8.58
CA ARG A 113 7.03 11.24 -9.62
C ARG A 113 8.19 10.33 -10.04
N ALA A 114 7.92 9.09 -10.36
CA ALA A 114 8.92 8.14 -10.87
C ALA A 114 8.38 7.32 -12.05
N MET A 115 9.29 6.84 -12.89
CA MET A 115 9.01 5.99 -14.05
C MET A 115 9.29 4.53 -13.69
N LEU A 116 8.26 3.71 -13.66
CA LEU A 116 8.34 2.27 -13.43
C LEU A 116 8.62 1.54 -14.73
N LEU A 117 9.68 0.74 -14.79
CA LEU A 117 9.86 -0.24 -15.86
C LEU A 117 8.94 -1.44 -15.55
N LEU A 118 7.76 -1.43 -16.15
CA LEU A 118 6.72 -2.44 -15.91
C LEU A 118 6.88 -3.60 -16.89
N SER A 119 6.84 -4.82 -16.37
CA SER A 119 6.89 -6.05 -17.16
C SER A 119 5.70 -6.96 -16.83
N GLY A 120 5.56 -8.06 -17.58
CA GLY A 120 4.54 -9.08 -17.29
C GLY A 120 4.87 -10.02 -16.14
N GLY A 121 5.98 -9.81 -15.42
CA GLY A 121 6.37 -10.56 -14.23
C GLY A 121 5.71 -10.01 -12.94
N ILE A 122 5.84 -10.76 -11.85
CA ILE A 122 5.26 -10.38 -10.54
C ILE A 122 6.05 -9.27 -9.83
N ASP A 123 7.34 -9.10 -10.14
CA ASP A 123 8.25 -8.23 -9.39
C ASP A 123 7.99 -6.74 -9.65
N SER A 124 7.86 -6.35 -10.92
CA SER A 124 7.71 -4.93 -11.26
C SER A 124 6.41 -4.28 -10.76
N PRO A 125 5.22 -4.93 -10.75
CA PRO A 125 4.03 -4.39 -10.11
C PRO A 125 4.20 -4.19 -8.61
N VAL A 126 4.86 -5.14 -7.92
CA VAL A 126 5.15 -5.05 -6.48
C VAL A 126 6.10 -3.88 -6.21
N ALA A 127 7.16 -3.72 -7.02
CA ALA A 127 8.08 -2.59 -6.92
C ALA A 127 7.36 -1.25 -7.06
N GLY A 128 6.49 -1.12 -8.06
CA GLY A 128 5.67 0.08 -8.27
C GLY A 128 4.76 0.38 -7.08
N TRP A 129 4.08 -0.63 -6.56
CA TRP A 129 3.22 -0.49 -5.38
C TRP A 129 4.01 -0.04 -4.14
N MET A 130 5.20 -0.62 -3.90
CA MET A 130 6.04 -0.27 -2.74
C MET A 130 6.52 1.18 -2.78
N ILE A 131 6.96 1.66 -3.95
CA ILE A 131 7.39 3.05 -4.13
C ILE A 131 6.20 4.00 -4.00
N ALA A 132 5.06 3.67 -4.62
CA ALA A 132 3.85 4.47 -4.50
C ALA A 132 3.38 4.60 -3.06
N LYS A 133 3.49 3.54 -2.25
CA LYS A 133 3.19 3.58 -0.80
C LYS A 133 4.03 4.61 -0.04
N ARG A 134 5.14 5.08 -0.59
CA ARG A 134 5.97 6.17 -0.04
C ARG A 134 5.57 7.57 -0.55
N GLY A 135 4.40 7.68 -1.21
CA GLY A 135 3.85 8.95 -1.68
C GLY A 135 4.28 9.35 -3.10
N VAL A 136 4.96 8.46 -3.83
CA VAL A 136 5.44 8.72 -5.19
C VAL A 136 4.31 8.46 -6.20
N THR A 137 4.08 9.40 -7.10
CA THR A 137 3.25 9.18 -8.30
C THR A 137 4.01 8.31 -9.27
N ILE A 138 3.33 7.30 -9.85
CA ILE A 138 3.96 6.35 -10.77
C ILE A 138 3.44 6.58 -12.18
N ASP A 139 4.35 6.81 -13.13
CA ASP A 139 4.17 6.54 -14.56
C ASP A 139 4.90 5.22 -14.89
N ALA A 140 4.53 4.56 -15.97
CA ALA A 140 5.13 3.28 -16.34
C ALA A 140 5.59 3.24 -17.81
N THR A 141 6.63 2.46 -18.07
CA THR A 141 7.11 2.15 -19.41
C THR A 141 7.19 0.64 -19.59
N TYR A 142 6.65 0.14 -20.71
CA TYR A 142 6.70 -1.25 -21.12
C TYR A 142 7.35 -1.36 -22.50
N PHE A 143 8.30 -2.29 -22.64
CA PHE A 143 8.97 -2.57 -23.90
C PHE A 143 8.30 -3.77 -24.57
N HIS A 144 7.69 -3.52 -25.72
CA HIS A 144 6.99 -4.49 -26.54
C HIS A 144 7.76 -4.74 -27.83
N ALA A 145 8.02 -6.00 -28.17
CA ALA A 145 8.80 -6.37 -29.36
C ALA A 145 8.03 -7.40 -30.21
N PRO A 146 6.96 -6.99 -30.94
CA PRO A 146 6.27 -7.87 -31.85
C PRO A 146 7.17 -8.25 -33.04
N PRO A 147 7.11 -9.52 -33.56
CA PRO A 147 6.23 -10.61 -33.13
C PRO A 147 6.79 -11.45 -31.97
N TYR A 148 7.95 -11.12 -31.41
CA TYR A 148 8.63 -11.88 -30.35
C TYR A 148 7.91 -11.80 -29.01
N THR A 149 7.18 -10.72 -28.75
CA THR A 149 6.24 -10.61 -27.64
C THR A 149 4.81 -10.55 -28.18
N SER A 150 3.92 -11.38 -27.63
CA SER A 150 2.53 -11.48 -28.08
C SER A 150 1.67 -10.29 -27.61
N GLU A 151 0.57 -10.02 -28.31
CA GLU A 151 -0.45 -9.06 -27.85
C GLU A 151 -1.04 -9.46 -26.49
N ARG A 152 -1.11 -10.78 -26.19
CA ARG A 152 -1.53 -11.27 -24.87
C ARG A 152 -0.56 -10.84 -23.78
N ALA A 153 0.75 -10.85 -24.03
CA ALA A 153 1.75 -10.37 -23.09
C ALA A 153 1.61 -8.86 -22.83
N LYS A 154 1.33 -8.09 -23.88
CA LYS A 154 1.05 -6.65 -23.76
C LYS A 154 -0.24 -6.40 -22.97
N GLN A 155 -1.31 -7.14 -23.25
CA GLN A 155 -2.56 -7.02 -22.52
C GLN A 155 -2.37 -7.34 -21.03
N LYS A 156 -1.59 -8.37 -20.69
CA LYS A 156 -1.22 -8.70 -19.31
C LYS A 156 -0.58 -7.50 -18.59
N VAL A 157 0.33 -6.80 -19.24
CA VAL A 157 0.98 -5.61 -18.64
C VAL A 157 -0.03 -4.47 -18.41
N VAL A 158 -0.95 -4.27 -19.36
CA VAL A 158 -2.05 -3.30 -19.20
C VAL A 158 -2.91 -3.65 -17.98
N ASP A 159 -3.23 -4.93 -17.80
CA ASP A 159 -4.07 -5.38 -16.68
C ASP A 159 -3.32 -5.28 -15.35
N LEU A 160 -2.02 -5.58 -15.30
CA LEU A 160 -1.18 -5.33 -14.14
C LEU A 160 -1.11 -3.83 -13.79
N ALA A 161 -0.96 -2.95 -14.78
CA ALA A 161 -1.01 -1.50 -14.55
C ALA A 161 -2.35 -1.05 -13.94
N LYS A 162 -3.49 -1.59 -14.41
CA LYS A 162 -4.81 -1.32 -13.85
C LYS A 162 -4.95 -1.78 -12.40
N LEU A 163 -4.37 -2.95 -12.05
CA LEU A 163 -4.40 -3.47 -10.69
C LEU A 163 -3.59 -2.58 -9.73
N VAL A 164 -2.40 -2.15 -10.13
CA VAL A 164 -1.59 -1.21 -9.35
C VAL A 164 -2.29 0.15 -9.25
N ALA A 165 -2.94 0.61 -10.31
CA ALA A 165 -3.69 1.87 -10.34
C ALA A 165 -4.82 1.96 -9.31
N LYS A 166 -5.35 0.83 -8.81
CA LYS A 166 -6.32 0.80 -7.70
C LYS A 166 -5.76 1.43 -6.40
N TYR A 167 -4.44 1.42 -6.25
CA TYR A 167 -3.73 1.97 -5.08
C TYR A 167 -3.10 3.34 -5.36
N THR A 168 -2.58 3.53 -6.59
CA THR A 168 -1.76 4.70 -6.95
C THR A 168 -2.56 5.83 -7.61
N GLY A 169 -3.82 5.56 -8.00
CA GLY A 169 -4.53 6.40 -8.96
C GLY A 169 -4.05 6.15 -10.40
N PRO A 170 -4.42 7.01 -11.35
CA PRO A 170 -4.11 6.82 -12.77
C PRO A 170 -2.61 6.67 -13.03
N ILE A 171 -2.24 5.67 -13.84
CA ILE A 171 -0.88 5.43 -14.32
C ILE A 171 -0.85 5.72 -15.81
N ARG A 172 0.07 6.58 -16.26
CA ARG A 172 0.40 6.75 -17.67
C ARG A 172 1.31 5.59 -18.08
N LEU A 173 0.82 4.69 -18.94
CA LEU A 173 1.58 3.56 -19.45
C LEU A 173 2.11 3.88 -20.85
N ASN A 174 3.43 4.04 -20.98
CA ASN A 174 4.13 4.24 -22.24
C ASN A 174 4.51 2.86 -22.82
N ILE A 175 3.97 2.51 -23.97
CA ILE A 175 4.28 1.24 -24.67
C ILE A 175 5.26 1.56 -25.79
N ILE A 176 6.48 1.04 -25.68
CA ILE A 176 7.58 1.31 -26.59
C ILE A 176 7.74 0.10 -27.51
N ASN A 177 7.68 0.31 -28.83
CA ASN A 177 8.08 -0.71 -29.78
C ASN A 177 9.61 -0.86 -29.75
N PHE A 178 10.07 -2.02 -29.29
CA PHE A 178 11.49 -2.32 -29.10
C PHE A 178 12.05 -3.28 -30.16
N THR A 179 11.24 -3.68 -31.13
CA THR A 179 11.58 -4.71 -32.14
C THR A 179 12.85 -4.38 -32.92
N ASP A 180 12.91 -3.20 -33.52
CA ASP A 180 14.04 -2.83 -34.37
C ASP A 180 15.35 -2.72 -33.58
N ILE A 181 15.26 -2.19 -32.35
CA ILE A 181 16.40 -2.09 -31.44
C ILE A 181 16.86 -3.48 -31.01
N GLN A 182 15.93 -4.37 -30.67
CA GLN A 182 16.25 -5.75 -30.29
C GLN A 182 16.92 -6.51 -31.41
N LEU A 183 16.42 -6.39 -32.65
CA LEU A 183 17.02 -7.03 -33.85
C LEU A 183 18.39 -6.46 -34.13
N TYR A 184 18.59 -5.16 -34.07
CA TYR A 184 19.87 -4.51 -34.24
C TYR A 184 20.91 -5.00 -33.21
N ILE A 185 20.53 -5.09 -31.94
CA ILE A 185 21.41 -5.61 -30.89
C ILE A 185 21.74 -7.07 -31.13
N TYR A 186 20.77 -7.89 -31.55
CA TYR A 186 20.96 -9.29 -31.84
C TYR A 186 21.98 -9.52 -32.99
N ASP A 187 21.94 -8.66 -34.00
CA ASP A 187 22.81 -8.74 -35.16
C ASP A 187 24.23 -8.19 -34.91
N GLN A 188 24.36 -7.17 -34.09
CA GLN A 188 25.61 -6.39 -33.93
C GLN A 188 26.38 -6.69 -32.62
N CYS A 189 25.81 -7.41 -31.67
CA CYS A 189 26.41 -7.58 -30.35
C CYS A 189 26.68 -9.05 -29.99
N PRO A 190 27.64 -9.33 -29.09
CA PRO A 190 27.90 -10.68 -28.61
C PRO A 190 26.66 -11.30 -27.97
N HIS A 191 26.37 -12.57 -28.33
CA HIS A 191 25.11 -13.23 -27.91
C HIS A 191 25.02 -13.49 -26.41
N ASP A 192 26.12 -13.69 -25.72
CA ASP A 192 26.22 -13.84 -24.27
C ASP A 192 25.96 -12.55 -23.48
N GLU A 193 26.09 -11.38 -24.11
CA GLU A 193 25.88 -10.06 -23.53
C GLU A 193 24.52 -9.44 -23.89
N LEU A 194 23.74 -10.04 -24.81
CA LEU A 194 22.50 -9.46 -25.36
C LEU A 194 21.54 -8.95 -24.28
N THR A 195 21.34 -9.73 -23.22
CA THR A 195 20.41 -9.36 -22.13
C THR A 195 20.85 -8.09 -21.45
N ILE A 196 22.12 -7.94 -21.14
CA ILE A 196 22.68 -6.76 -20.47
C ILE A 196 22.63 -5.54 -21.39
N ILE A 197 22.98 -5.72 -22.64
CA ILE A 197 22.96 -4.64 -23.65
C ILE A 197 21.52 -4.14 -23.86
N MET A 198 20.55 -5.05 -24.07
CA MET A 198 19.13 -4.69 -24.17
C MET A 198 18.66 -3.90 -22.95
N ARG A 199 19.01 -4.35 -21.74
CA ARG A 199 18.65 -3.65 -20.51
C ARG A 199 19.24 -2.25 -20.42
N ARG A 200 20.47 -2.03 -20.86
CA ARG A 200 21.10 -0.70 -20.95
C ARG A 200 20.29 0.23 -21.86
N TYR A 201 19.87 -0.24 -23.03
CA TYR A 201 19.01 0.52 -23.95
C TYR A 201 17.64 0.80 -23.34
N MET A 202 17.00 -0.19 -22.71
CA MET A 202 15.71 -0.01 -22.04
C MET A 202 15.80 1.04 -20.93
N MET A 203 16.85 1.00 -20.10
CA MET A 203 17.08 2.00 -19.05
C MET A 203 17.27 3.41 -19.62
N LYS A 204 18.08 3.56 -20.67
CA LYS A 204 18.33 4.84 -21.34
C LYS A 204 17.04 5.43 -21.95
N ILE A 205 16.24 4.61 -22.61
CA ILE A 205 14.95 5.02 -23.20
C ILE A 205 13.95 5.39 -22.10
N ALA A 206 13.85 4.56 -21.05
CA ALA A 206 12.97 4.85 -19.92
C ALA A 206 13.35 6.15 -19.23
N GLU A 207 14.65 6.44 -19.08
CA GLU A 207 15.12 7.70 -18.50
C GLU A 207 14.74 8.92 -19.37
N LYS A 208 14.89 8.80 -20.70
CA LYS A 208 14.47 9.87 -21.61
C LYS A 208 12.99 10.19 -21.44
N ILE A 209 12.13 9.16 -21.45
CA ILE A 209 10.68 9.30 -21.25
C ILE A 209 10.39 9.84 -19.85
N ALA A 210 11.14 9.39 -18.83
CA ALA A 210 11.01 9.88 -17.46
C ALA A 210 11.25 11.40 -17.37
N LYS A 211 12.33 11.89 -17.98
CA LYS A 211 12.65 13.33 -18.01
C LYS A 211 11.59 14.13 -18.75
N GLU A 212 11.04 13.63 -19.85
CA GLU A 212 9.96 14.26 -20.62
C GLU A 212 8.62 14.31 -19.84
N ASN A 213 8.46 13.50 -18.80
CA ASN A 213 7.27 13.42 -17.98
C ASN A 213 7.49 13.86 -16.50
N ASP A 214 8.53 14.67 -16.27
CA ASP A 214 8.88 15.23 -14.94
C ASP A 214 9.09 14.15 -13.86
N CYS A 215 9.52 12.96 -14.25
CA CYS A 215 9.91 11.92 -13.29
C CYS A 215 11.33 12.19 -12.77
N LEU A 216 11.51 12.01 -11.48
CA LEU A 216 12.78 12.27 -10.79
C LEU A 216 13.60 10.99 -10.54
N ALA A 217 13.06 9.82 -10.85
CA ALA A 217 13.71 8.53 -10.67
C ALA A 217 13.15 7.48 -11.62
N LEU A 218 13.93 6.42 -11.86
CA LEU A 218 13.45 5.16 -12.43
C LEU A 218 13.16 4.17 -11.30
N VAL A 219 12.22 3.25 -11.52
CA VAL A 219 11.89 2.16 -10.60
C VAL A 219 11.95 0.83 -11.34
N THR A 220 12.66 -0.14 -10.77
CA THR A 220 12.77 -1.50 -11.33
C THR A 220 12.40 -2.55 -10.29
N GLY A 221 11.93 -3.71 -10.74
CA GLY A 221 11.62 -4.87 -9.89
C GLY A 221 12.80 -5.83 -9.72
N GLU A 222 14.02 -5.34 -9.73
CA GLU A 222 15.23 -6.17 -9.61
C GLU A 222 15.47 -6.62 -8.17
N SER A 223 15.88 -7.91 -8.01
CA SER A 223 16.38 -8.48 -6.75
C SER A 223 17.69 -9.18 -7.01
N ILE A 224 18.68 -9.03 -6.09
CA ILE A 224 20.02 -9.63 -6.27
C ILE A 224 19.92 -11.15 -6.26
N GLY A 225 20.57 -11.79 -7.26
CA GLY A 225 20.70 -13.25 -7.31
C GLY A 225 19.45 -14.01 -7.75
N GLN A 226 18.35 -13.33 -8.06
CA GLN A 226 17.11 -13.99 -8.48
C GLN A 226 17.22 -14.60 -9.88
N VAL A 227 17.96 -13.96 -10.79
CA VAL A 227 18.31 -14.45 -12.13
C VAL A 227 19.74 -14.06 -12.47
N ALA A 228 20.33 -14.74 -13.46
CA ALA A 228 21.72 -14.54 -13.86
C ALA A 228 22.07 -13.09 -14.25
N SER A 229 21.10 -12.33 -14.78
CA SER A 229 21.28 -10.91 -15.14
C SER A 229 21.09 -9.92 -13.97
N GLN A 230 20.88 -10.40 -12.75
CA GLN A 230 20.70 -9.59 -11.55
C GLN A 230 21.85 -9.77 -10.54
N THR A 231 23.07 -9.90 -11.04
CA THR A 231 24.29 -9.82 -10.22
C THR A 231 24.67 -8.38 -9.94
N MET A 232 25.50 -8.14 -8.92
CA MET A 232 26.01 -6.80 -8.61
C MET A 232 26.70 -6.15 -9.81
N GLN A 233 27.49 -6.93 -10.59
CA GLN A 233 28.16 -6.47 -11.79
C GLN A 233 27.15 -6.04 -12.87
N SER A 234 26.15 -6.87 -13.14
CA SER A 234 25.10 -6.57 -14.12
C SER A 234 24.29 -5.33 -13.73
N LEU A 235 23.98 -5.19 -12.44
CA LEU A 235 23.27 -4.01 -11.91
C LEU A 235 24.12 -2.73 -12.04
N ALA A 236 25.43 -2.79 -11.76
CA ALA A 236 26.34 -1.67 -11.93
C ALA A 236 26.39 -1.20 -13.39
N VAL A 237 26.59 -2.14 -14.33
CA VAL A 237 26.67 -1.86 -15.77
C VAL A 237 25.35 -1.30 -16.32
N THR A 238 24.20 -1.80 -15.88
CA THR A 238 22.90 -1.26 -16.30
C THR A 238 22.58 0.09 -15.67
N ASN A 239 23.08 0.36 -14.47
CA ASN A 239 22.90 1.65 -13.79
C ASN A 239 23.76 2.78 -14.40
N GLU A 240 24.94 2.44 -14.92
CA GLU A 240 25.90 3.38 -15.49
C GLU A 240 25.33 4.29 -16.58
N VAL A 241 24.34 3.81 -17.34
CA VAL A 241 23.71 4.58 -18.42
C VAL A 241 22.65 5.57 -17.95
N CYS A 242 22.34 5.60 -16.65
CA CYS A 242 21.31 6.45 -16.06
C CYS A 242 21.94 7.59 -15.24
N GLU A 243 21.43 8.79 -15.46
CA GLU A 243 21.73 9.96 -14.62
C GLU A 243 20.70 10.09 -13.47
N LEU A 244 19.44 9.69 -13.74
CA LEU A 244 18.42 9.65 -12.70
C LEU A 244 18.69 8.49 -11.71
N PRO A 245 18.37 8.67 -10.41
CA PRO A 245 18.46 7.59 -9.46
C PRO A 245 17.55 6.43 -9.86
N VAL A 246 18.07 5.20 -9.72
CA VAL A 246 17.33 3.96 -9.98
C VAL A 246 16.92 3.33 -8.65
N MET A 247 15.61 3.39 -8.34
CA MET A 247 15.04 2.81 -7.13
C MET A 247 14.77 1.32 -7.35
N ARG A 248 15.28 0.50 -6.44
CA ARG A 248 15.13 -0.96 -6.47
C ARG A 248 14.52 -1.45 -5.16
N PRO A 249 13.20 -1.28 -4.95
CA PRO A 249 12.59 -1.59 -3.66
C PRO A 249 12.66 -3.06 -3.27
N LEU A 250 12.87 -3.96 -4.25
CA LEU A 250 12.93 -5.41 -4.03
C LEU A 250 14.36 -5.96 -3.93
N ILE A 251 15.37 -5.12 -3.91
CA ILE A 251 16.78 -5.52 -4.11
C ILE A 251 17.25 -6.63 -3.14
N ALA A 252 16.72 -6.67 -1.94
CA ALA A 252 17.07 -7.63 -0.89
C ALA A 252 15.90 -8.56 -0.50
N PHE A 253 14.83 -8.59 -1.29
CA PHE A 253 13.69 -9.46 -1.02
C PHE A 253 13.90 -10.86 -1.59
N ASP A 254 13.52 -11.86 -0.82
CA ASP A 254 13.38 -13.21 -1.31
C ASP A 254 12.15 -13.35 -2.22
N LYS A 255 12.15 -14.39 -3.07
CA LYS A 255 11.04 -14.61 -4.01
C LYS A 255 9.70 -14.79 -3.30
N GLN A 256 9.70 -15.44 -2.13
CA GLN A 256 8.48 -15.65 -1.36
C GLN A 256 7.89 -14.34 -0.84
N ASP A 257 8.72 -13.40 -0.36
CA ASP A 257 8.25 -12.08 0.10
C ASP A 257 7.53 -11.32 -1.02
N ILE A 258 8.08 -11.41 -2.25
CA ILE A 258 7.50 -10.75 -3.43
C ILE A 258 6.16 -11.43 -3.79
N VAL A 259 6.08 -12.76 -3.74
CA VAL A 259 4.85 -13.53 -3.97
C VAL A 259 3.77 -13.11 -2.96
N ASP A 260 4.10 -13.04 -1.67
CA ASP A 260 3.16 -12.68 -0.61
C ASP A 260 2.58 -11.28 -0.82
N ILE A 261 3.43 -10.31 -1.20
CA ILE A 261 2.96 -8.96 -1.54
C ILE A 261 2.10 -8.99 -2.81
N SER A 262 2.49 -9.73 -3.85
CA SER A 262 1.75 -9.81 -5.11
C SER A 262 0.35 -10.42 -4.93
N LEU A 263 0.21 -11.43 -4.07
CA LEU A 263 -1.07 -11.99 -3.66
C LEU A 263 -1.92 -10.94 -2.94
N LYS A 264 -1.32 -10.23 -1.98
CA LYS A 264 -1.99 -9.18 -1.19
C LYS A 264 -2.54 -8.05 -2.07
N ILE A 265 -1.83 -7.66 -3.12
CA ILE A 265 -2.24 -6.56 -4.01
C ILE A 265 -3.03 -7.06 -5.23
N GLY A 266 -3.22 -8.37 -5.37
CA GLY A 266 -4.02 -9.00 -6.42
C GLY A 266 -3.35 -9.03 -7.80
N THR A 267 -2.02 -8.98 -7.88
CA THR A 267 -1.26 -9.00 -9.15
C THR A 267 -0.68 -10.38 -9.48
N TYR A 268 -0.81 -11.35 -8.59
CA TYR A 268 -0.22 -12.68 -8.77
C TYR A 268 -0.92 -13.52 -9.84
N GLU A 269 -2.26 -13.52 -9.83
CA GLU A 269 -3.11 -14.34 -10.70
C GLU A 269 -3.27 -13.81 -12.14
N THR A 270 -2.63 -12.70 -12.46
CA THR A 270 -2.79 -12.01 -13.77
C THR A 270 -1.87 -12.57 -14.87
#